data_bd0f99d34fed90bba4eedc4bffb6245a
#
_entry.id   bd0f99d34fed90bba4eedc4bffb6245a
#
_cell.length_a   1.000
_cell.length_b   1.000
_cell.length_c   1.000
_cell.angle_alpha   90.00
_cell.angle_beta   90.00
_cell.angle_gamma   90.00
#
_symmetry.space_group_name_H-M   'P 1'
#
loop_
_entity.id
_entity.type
_entity.pdbx_description
1 polymer ?
#
loop_
_entity_poly.entity_id
_entity_poly.type
_entity_poly.pdbx_seq_one_letter_code
_entity_poly.pdbx_strand_id
1 'polypeptide(L)'
;DRDGVINEDSDSYVKTAKEWVPLPGSIEAISRLCQAGYTVVVATNQSGIGRGLFDLDDLEAMHSKLSDLLLDADAQLSGIFYCPHKPDDGCNCRKPAPGLLDAIAKEWDVSLAGVPIVGDSLRDLQAGLTHQCIPILVRTGKGAKTESKLPEQQESALQQARVFDDLSQVVDYLLDAAPVTQTMTLKNNTK
;
A
#
# COMPACT_ATOMS: atom_id res chain seq x y z
N ASP A 1 0.51 1.27 0.79
CA ASP A 1 -0.47 2.36 0.66
C ASP A 1 -0.54 2.86 -0.78
N ARG A 2 -1.53 3.75 -1.09
CA ARG A 2 -1.70 4.39 -2.39
C ARG A 2 -1.16 5.82 -2.38
N ASP A 3 -1.85 6.71 -1.66
CA ASP A 3 -1.50 8.14 -1.61
C ASP A 3 -0.20 8.32 -0.82
N GLY A 4 0.76 9.04 -1.38
CA GLY A 4 2.10 9.22 -0.82
C GLY A 4 3.08 8.08 -1.06
N VAL A 5 2.65 6.95 -1.66
CA VAL A 5 3.50 5.81 -2.02
C VAL A 5 3.51 5.56 -3.53
N ILE A 6 2.32 5.45 -4.13
CA ILE A 6 2.15 5.22 -5.57
C ILE A 6 1.90 6.53 -6.30
N ASN A 7 1.08 7.41 -5.73
CA ASN A 7 0.75 8.73 -6.25
C ASN A 7 1.02 9.84 -5.25
N GLU A 8 1.10 11.06 -5.75
CA GLU A 8 1.22 12.25 -4.91
C GLU A 8 0.08 12.31 -3.88
N ASP A 9 0.43 12.66 -2.64
CA ASP A 9 -0.55 12.89 -1.57
C ASP A 9 -1.00 14.37 -1.56
N SER A 10 -2.17 14.62 -1.00
CA SER A 10 -2.73 15.96 -0.86
C SER A 10 -3.45 16.13 0.48
N ASP A 11 -3.13 17.21 1.20
CA ASP A 11 -3.86 17.58 2.40
C ASP A 11 -5.32 17.97 2.11
N SER A 12 -5.64 18.29 0.84
CA SER A 12 -6.99 18.57 0.34
C SER A 12 -7.67 17.36 -0.31
N TYR A 13 -7.10 16.16 -0.13
CA TYR A 13 -7.46 14.90 -0.78
C TYR A 13 -7.19 14.89 -2.30
N VAL A 14 -6.95 13.72 -2.84
CA VAL A 14 -6.96 13.45 -4.28
C VAL A 14 -8.36 12.97 -4.63
N LYS A 15 -9.13 13.77 -5.38
CA LYS A 15 -10.58 13.61 -5.53
C LYS A 15 -11.01 13.09 -6.90
N THR A 16 -10.16 13.26 -7.90
CA THR A 16 -10.49 12.89 -9.28
C THR A 16 -9.31 12.20 -9.97
N ALA A 17 -9.57 11.46 -11.04
CA ALA A 17 -8.52 10.88 -11.87
C ALA A 17 -7.57 11.93 -12.48
N LYS A 18 -8.03 13.19 -12.66
CA LYS A 18 -7.19 14.29 -13.13
C LYS A 18 -6.20 14.75 -12.07
N GLU A 19 -6.61 14.80 -10.80
CA GLU A 19 -5.76 15.16 -9.66
C GLU A 19 -4.82 14.03 -9.26
N TRP A 20 -5.13 12.80 -9.64
CA TRP A 20 -4.31 11.64 -9.34
C TRP A 20 -3.08 11.62 -10.26
N VAL A 21 -1.91 11.84 -9.69
CA VAL A 21 -0.62 11.89 -10.39
C VAL A 21 0.31 10.83 -9.79
N PRO A 22 0.81 9.86 -10.59
CA PRO A 22 1.76 8.87 -10.07
C PRO A 22 3.06 9.55 -9.63
N LEU A 23 3.64 9.06 -8.54
CA LEU A 23 5.00 9.46 -8.14
C LEU A 23 6.02 8.93 -9.16
N PRO A 24 7.10 9.69 -9.42
CA PRO A 24 8.14 9.24 -10.34
C PRO A 24 8.65 7.85 -9.99
N GLY A 25 8.69 6.95 -10.97
CA GLY A 25 9.19 5.59 -10.83
C GLY A 25 8.25 4.60 -10.10
N SER A 26 7.10 5.04 -9.57
CA SER A 26 6.22 4.15 -8.79
C SER A 26 5.56 3.06 -9.64
N ILE A 27 5.17 3.38 -10.87
CA ILE A 27 4.56 2.42 -11.80
C ILE A 27 5.58 1.37 -12.22
N GLU A 28 6.79 1.80 -12.62
CA GLU A 28 7.90 0.92 -12.98
C GLU A 28 8.33 0.03 -11.80
N ALA A 29 8.33 0.58 -10.58
CA ALA A 29 8.63 -0.18 -9.38
C ALA A 29 7.65 -1.34 -9.17
N ILE A 30 6.34 -1.07 -9.29
CA ILE A 30 5.30 -2.11 -9.20
C ILE A 30 5.46 -3.12 -10.35
N SER A 31 5.73 -2.66 -11.57
CA SER A 31 5.95 -3.53 -12.72
C SER A 31 7.11 -4.50 -12.45
N ARG A 32 8.23 -4.04 -11.93
CA ARG A 32 9.39 -4.88 -11.58
C ARG A 32 9.05 -5.93 -10.52
N LEU A 33 8.24 -5.60 -9.51
CA LEU A 33 7.75 -6.58 -8.52
C LEU A 33 6.88 -7.65 -9.19
N CYS A 34 5.92 -7.23 -10.02
CA CYS A 34 5.04 -8.16 -10.73
C CYS A 34 5.84 -9.11 -11.65
N GLN A 35 6.81 -8.58 -12.41
CA GLN A 35 7.69 -9.37 -13.28
C GLN A 35 8.60 -10.34 -12.49
N ALA A 36 8.97 -9.99 -11.26
CA ALA A 36 9.69 -10.85 -10.35
C ALA A 36 8.79 -11.89 -9.64
N GLY A 37 7.48 -11.93 -9.95
CA GLY A 37 6.52 -12.89 -9.41
C GLY A 37 5.90 -12.52 -8.07
N TYR A 38 6.06 -11.27 -7.62
CA TYR A 38 5.38 -10.80 -6.41
C TYR A 38 3.89 -10.56 -6.66
N THR A 39 3.07 -10.95 -5.69
CA THR A 39 1.67 -10.55 -5.60
C THR A 39 1.61 -9.16 -4.96
N VAL A 40 1.22 -8.15 -5.73
CA VAL A 40 1.16 -6.76 -5.26
C VAL A 40 -0.29 -6.35 -5.01
N VAL A 41 -0.57 -5.87 -3.79
CA VAL A 41 -1.90 -5.46 -3.33
C VAL A 41 -1.84 -4.06 -2.74
N VAL A 42 -2.87 -3.26 -2.96
CA VAL A 42 -3.02 -1.93 -2.36
C VAL A 42 -4.00 -1.98 -1.20
N ALA A 43 -3.62 -1.38 -0.06
CA ALA A 43 -4.50 -1.14 1.09
C ALA A 43 -4.49 0.35 1.44
N THR A 44 -5.59 1.07 1.21
CA THR A 44 -5.63 2.53 1.30
C THR A 44 -6.81 3.09 2.10
N ASN A 45 -6.59 4.18 2.82
CA ASN A 45 -7.65 4.93 3.52
C ASN A 45 -8.18 6.04 2.61
N GLN A 46 -9.47 5.99 2.25
CA GLN A 46 -10.14 6.91 1.34
C GLN A 46 -11.29 7.66 2.02
N SER A 47 -10.98 8.36 3.12
CA SER A 47 -12.01 9.04 3.93
C SER A 47 -12.67 10.24 3.25
N GLY A 48 -12.18 10.67 2.10
CA GLY A 48 -12.84 11.68 1.27
C GLY A 48 -14.26 11.27 0.88
N ILE A 49 -14.49 9.97 0.65
CA ILE A 49 -15.82 9.40 0.37
C ILE A 49 -16.75 9.65 1.55
N GLY A 50 -16.38 9.21 2.76
CA GLY A 50 -17.21 9.41 3.96
C GLY A 50 -17.41 10.88 4.33
N ARG A 51 -16.56 11.78 3.82
CA ARG A 51 -16.70 13.23 3.97
C ARG A 51 -17.54 13.87 2.86
N GLY A 52 -17.95 13.13 1.83
CA GLY A 52 -18.68 13.64 0.68
C GLY A 52 -17.85 14.57 -0.23
N LEU A 53 -16.52 14.41 -0.26
CA LEU A 53 -15.63 15.20 -1.09
C LEU A 53 -15.49 14.64 -2.51
N PHE A 54 -15.71 13.36 -2.66
CA PHE A 54 -15.80 12.61 -3.91
C PHE A 54 -16.57 11.32 -3.65
N ASP A 55 -17.04 10.65 -4.68
CA ASP A 55 -17.84 9.43 -4.57
C ASP A 55 -17.09 8.16 -5.02
N LEU A 56 -17.81 7.05 -5.12
CA LEU A 56 -17.23 5.76 -5.54
C LEU A 56 -16.84 5.78 -7.01
N ASP A 57 -17.59 6.48 -7.86
CA ASP A 57 -17.30 6.58 -9.30
C ASP A 57 -15.99 7.35 -9.52
N ASP A 58 -15.77 8.42 -8.75
CA ASP A 58 -14.50 9.14 -8.73
C ASP A 58 -13.33 8.24 -8.28
N LEU A 59 -13.54 7.43 -7.22
CA LEU A 59 -12.53 6.49 -6.75
C LEU A 59 -12.23 5.42 -7.80
N GLU A 60 -13.26 4.84 -8.42
CA GLU A 60 -13.10 3.88 -9.50
C GLU A 60 -12.36 4.46 -10.70
N ALA A 61 -12.64 5.71 -11.07
CA ALA A 61 -11.90 6.40 -12.13
C ALA A 61 -10.40 6.57 -11.81
N MET A 62 -10.06 6.87 -10.54
CA MET A 62 -8.66 6.92 -10.09
C MET A 62 -7.99 5.54 -10.13
N HIS A 63 -8.69 4.49 -9.69
CA HIS A 63 -8.17 3.12 -9.71
C HIS A 63 -8.04 2.57 -11.14
N SER A 64 -8.96 2.92 -12.05
CA SER A 64 -8.86 2.59 -13.48
C SER A 64 -7.63 3.23 -14.08
N LYS A 65 -7.39 4.52 -13.82
CA LYS A 65 -6.17 5.19 -14.29
C LYS A 65 -4.88 4.52 -13.80
N LEU A 66 -4.83 4.11 -12.52
CA LEU A 66 -3.71 3.34 -12.00
C LEU A 66 -3.54 2.01 -12.73
N SER A 67 -4.65 1.30 -12.95
CA SER A 67 -4.67 0.00 -13.64
C SER A 67 -4.20 0.13 -15.09
N ASP A 68 -4.65 1.17 -15.81
CA ASP A 68 -4.24 1.44 -17.19
C ASP A 68 -2.74 1.71 -17.29
N LEU A 69 -2.19 2.55 -16.38
CA LEU A 69 -0.76 2.83 -16.35
C LEU A 69 0.09 1.58 -16.04
N LEU A 70 -0.40 0.71 -15.16
CA LEU A 70 0.27 -0.56 -14.86
C LEU A 70 0.18 -1.52 -16.04
N LEU A 71 -0.96 -1.59 -16.72
CA LEU A 71 -1.12 -2.42 -17.91
C LEU A 71 -0.18 -1.99 -19.04
N ASP A 72 -0.02 -0.67 -19.24
CA ASP A 72 0.95 -0.11 -20.19
C ASP A 72 2.41 -0.46 -19.82
N ALA A 73 2.67 -0.76 -18.55
CA ALA A 73 3.96 -1.21 -18.03
C ALA A 73 4.06 -2.74 -17.84
N ASP A 74 3.21 -3.52 -18.53
CA ASP A 74 3.14 -4.98 -18.44
C ASP A 74 2.98 -5.50 -16.98
N ALA A 75 2.16 -4.84 -16.17
CA ALA A 75 1.91 -5.18 -14.78
C ALA A 75 0.43 -5.11 -14.40
N GLN A 76 0.08 -5.79 -13.32
CA GLN A 76 -1.28 -5.76 -12.77
C GLN A 76 -1.24 -5.92 -11.25
N LEU A 77 -2.01 -5.10 -10.54
CA LEU A 77 -2.29 -5.33 -9.11
C LEU A 77 -3.19 -6.55 -8.94
N SER A 78 -2.92 -7.33 -7.90
CA SER A 78 -3.78 -8.46 -7.55
C SER A 78 -5.07 -8.01 -6.85
N GLY A 79 -5.09 -6.81 -6.27
CA GLY A 79 -6.28 -6.21 -5.68
C GLY A 79 -6.04 -4.84 -5.09
N ILE A 80 -7.12 -4.07 -4.95
CA ILE A 80 -7.13 -2.77 -4.27
C ILE A 80 -8.20 -2.82 -3.18
N PHE A 81 -7.76 -2.68 -1.91
CA PHE A 81 -8.62 -2.66 -0.73
C PHE A 81 -8.64 -1.24 -0.16
N TYR A 82 -9.82 -0.71 0.10
CA TYR A 82 -9.94 0.66 0.59
C TYR A 82 -10.93 0.78 1.75
N CYS A 83 -10.70 1.77 2.60
CA CYS A 83 -11.60 2.15 3.67
C CYS A 83 -12.22 3.52 3.35
N PRO A 84 -13.54 3.62 3.12
CA PRO A 84 -14.22 4.89 2.81
C PRO A 84 -14.54 5.72 4.05
N HIS A 85 -14.37 5.18 5.26
CA HIS A 85 -14.87 5.77 6.50
C HIS A 85 -14.00 6.92 7.01
N LYS A 86 -14.64 7.86 7.71
CA LYS A 86 -13.97 8.93 8.46
C LYS A 86 -13.28 8.38 9.73
N PRO A 87 -12.34 9.13 10.32
CA PRO A 87 -11.66 8.70 11.55
C PRO A 87 -12.62 8.37 12.70
N ASP A 88 -13.73 9.10 12.82
CA ASP A 88 -14.67 9.01 13.95
C ASP A 88 -15.81 7.99 13.71
N ASP A 89 -15.83 7.30 12.58
CA ASP A 89 -16.87 6.31 12.25
C ASP A 89 -16.68 4.97 12.99
N GLY A 90 -15.56 4.76 13.70
CA GLY A 90 -15.31 3.58 14.54
C GLY A 90 -15.22 2.26 13.78
N CYS A 91 -14.91 2.28 12.48
CA CYS A 91 -14.81 1.07 11.67
C CYS A 91 -13.50 0.29 11.93
N ASN A 92 -13.51 -1.01 11.65
CA ASN A 92 -12.30 -1.86 11.75
C ASN A 92 -11.41 -1.79 10.50
N CYS A 93 -11.88 -1.26 9.36
CA CYS A 93 -11.11 -1.27 8.12
C CYS A 93 -10.14 -0.09 7.97
N ARG A 94 -10.33 1.00 8.75
CA ARG A 94 -9.46 2.16 8.63
C ARG A 94 -8.11 1.94 9.32
N LYS A 95 -7.00 1.95 8.56
CA LYS A 95 -5.65 1.92 9.14
C LYS A 95 -5.51 3.04 10.20
N PRO A 96 -4.96 2.76 11.41
CA PRO A 96 -4.16 1.60 11.77
C PRO A 96 -4.92 0.34 12.19
N ALA A 97 -6.27 0.31 12.15
CA ALA A 97 -7.02 -0.91 12.42
C ALA A 97 -6.75 -1.99 11.36
N PRO A 98 -6.86 -3.29 11.72
CA PRO A 98 -6.40 -4.40 10.88
C PRO A 98 -7.29 -4.77 9.71
N GLY A 99 -8.53 -4.29 9.65
CA GLY A 99 -9.56 -4.89 8.79
C GLY A 99 -9.29 -4.90 7.30
N LEU A 100 -8.48 -3.97 6.74
CA LEU A 100 -8.03 -4.09 5.34
C LEU A 100 -7.08 -5.27 5.17
N LEU A 101 -6.16 -5.48 6.11
CA LEU A 101 -5.21 -6.60 6.07
C LEU A 101 -5.90 -7.91 6.38
N ASP A 102 -6.91 -7.93 7.28
CA ASP A 102 -7.78 -9.10 7.50
C ASP A 102 -8.46 -9.53 6.20
N ALA A 103 -9.00 -8.55 5.44
CA ALA A 103 -9.65 -8.81 4.16
C ALA A 103 -8.66 -9.36 3.12
N ILE A 104 -7.45 -8.80 3.04
CA ILE A 104 -6.38 -9.28 2.17
C ILE A 104 -5.98 -10.71 2.53
N ALA A 105 -5.69 -10.98 3.81
CA ALA A 105 -5.32 -12.31 4.28
C ALA A 105 -6.39 -13.36 3.95
N LYS A 106 -7.65 -12.99 4.11
CA LYS A 106 -8.81 -13.84 3.83
C LYS A 106 -9.00 -14.11 2.34
N GLU A 107 -8.81 -13.09 1.49
CA GLU A 107 -9.03 -13.20 0.03
C GLU A 107 -8.12 -14.28 -0.58
N TRP A 108 -6.87 -14.34 -0.15
CA TRP A 108 -5.88 -15.31 -0.66
C TRP A 108 -5.66 -16.50 0.27
N ASP A 109 -6.36 -16.59 1.40
CA ASP A 109 -6.16 -17.63 2.44
C ASP A 109 -4.67 -17.76 2.83
N VAL A 110 -4.03 -16.63 3.13
CA VAL A 110 -2.59 -16.57 3.46
C VAL A 110 -2.32 -15.84 4.77
N SER A 111 -1.20 -16.20 5.40
CA SER A 111 -0.62 -15.37 6.47
C SER A 111 0.16 -14.20 5.88
N LEU A 112 -0.01 -13.02 6.45
CA LEU A 112 0.79 -11.83 6.06
C LEU A 112 2.06 -11.69 6.91
N ALA A 113 2.35 -12.63 7.80
CA ALA A 113 3.58 -12.59 8.61
C ALA A 113 4.83 -12.58 7.73
N GLY A 114 5.70 -11.59 7.92
CA GLY A 114 6.89 -11.40 7.12
C GLY A 114 6.67 -10.75 5.75
N VAL A 115 5.42 -10.43 5.38
CA VAL A 115 5.12 -9.70 4.14
C VAL A 115 5.48 -8.22 4.32
N PRO A 116 6.22 -7.59 3.40
CA PRO A 116 6.48 -6.16 3.45
C PRO A 116 5.19 -5.34 3.36
N ILE A 117 5.03 -4.36 4.24
CA ILE A 117 4.02 -3.31 4.11
C ILE A 117 4.71 -1.96 3.92
N VAL A 118 4.40 -1.30 2.82
CA VAL A 118 5.00 -0.02 2.44
C VAL A 118 3.99 1.10 2.65
N GLY A 119 4.38 2.11 3.40
CA GLY A 119 3.54 3.27 3.68
C GLY A 119 4.36 4.55 3.88
N ASP A 120 3.67 5.68 3.85
CA ASP A 120 4.23 7.00 4.14
C ASP A 120 3.85 7.49 5.55
N SER A 121 2.98 6.77 6.25
CA SER A 121 2.44 7.17 7.54
C SER A 121 2.53 6.07 8.61
N LEU A 122 2.59 6.48 9.89
CA LEU A 122 2.57 5.53 11.01
C LEU A 122 1.38 4.58 10.95
N ARG A 123 0.22 5.03 10.47
CA ARG A 123 -1.00 4.21 10.39
C ARG A 123 -0.83 3.00 9.50
N ASP A 124 -0.07 3.12 8.43
CA ASP A 124 0.22 2.02 7.51
C ASP A 124 1.08 0.98 8.19
N LEU A 125 2.17 1.43 8.81
CA LEU A 125 3.12 0.57 9.49
C LEU A 125 2.47 -0.14 10.69
N GLN A 126 1.69 0.59 11.51
CA GLN A 126 0.97 0.05 12.65
C GLN A 126 -0.07 -1.01 12.24
N ALA A 127 -0.82 -0.75 11.14
CA ALA A 127 -1.72 -1.76 10.60
C ALA A 127 -0.97 -3.05 10.25
N GLY A 128 0.21 -2.94 9.62
CA GLY A 128 1.05 -4.09 9.31
C GLY A 128 1.49 -4.90 10.52
N LEU A 129 1.80 -4.24 11.64
CA LEU A 129 2.24 -4.93 12.85
C LEU A 129 1.19 -5.89 13.40
N THR A 130 -0.09 -5.61 13.22
CA THR A 130 -1.18 -6.50 13.67
C THR A 130 -1.10 -7.88 13.01
N HIS A 131 -0.51 -7.96 11.83
CA HIS A 131 -0.30 -9.18 11.05
C HIS A 131 1.17 -9.61 10.98
N GLN A 132 2.05 -9.04 11.83
CA GLN A 132 3.49 -9.33 11.83
C GLN A 132 4.17 -9.06 10.47
N CYS A 133 3.64 -8.10 9.71
CA CYS A 133 4.26 -7.61 8.49
C CYS A 133 5.60 -6.91 8.79
N ILE A 134 6.46 -6.81 7.78
CA ILE A 134 7.71 -6.04 7.84
C ILE A 134 7.39 -4.59 7.49
N PRO A 135 7.47 -3.64 8.45
CA PRO A 135 7.15 -2.24 8.18
C PRO A 135 8.28 -1.57 7.37
N ILE A 136 7.90 -0.92 6.27
CA ILE A 136 8.80 -0.14 5.42
C ILE A 136 8.18 1.25 5.21
N LEU A 137 8.95 2.29 5.54
CA LEU A 137 8.55 3.68 5.34
C LEU A 137 9.19 4.22 4.07
N VAL A 138 8.42 4.95 3.26
CA VAL A 138 8.95 5.81 2.20
C VAL A 138 8.86 7.27 2.60
N ARG A 139 9.85 8.11 2.19
CA ARG A 139 9.90 9.54 2.53
C ARG A 139 8.96 10.39 1.70
N THR A 140 8.45 9.85 0.58
CA THR A 140 7.40 10.49 -0.22
C THR A 140 6.14 10.76 0.61
N GLY A 141 5.24 11.58 0.11
CA GLY A 141 4.02 11.93 0.83
C GLY A 141 4.29 12.57 2.20
N LYS A 142 3.81 11.94 3.25
CA LYS A 142 4.03 12.35 4.66
C LYS A 142 5.23 11.68 5.30
N GLY A 143 5.96 10.85 4.56
CA GLY A 143 6.98 9.96 5.10
C GLY A 143 8.14 10.66 5.80
N ALA A 144 8.66 11.75 5.25
CA ALA A 144 9.73 12.51 5.90
C ALA A 144 9.32 13.03 7.31
N LYS A 145 8.04 13.44 7.46
CA LYS A 145 7.48 13.83 8.76
C LYS A 145 7.22 12.62 9.66
N THR A 146 6.89 11.48 9.07
CA THR A 146 6.66 10.23 9.80
C THR A 146 7.97 9.67 10.34
N GLU A 147 9.05 9.72 9.56
CA GLU A 147 10.38 9.25 9.95
C GLU A 147 10.84 9.86 11.27
N SER A 148 10.66 11.17 11.46
CA SER A 148 11.05 11.85 12.70
C SER A 148 10.33 11.34 13.94
N LYS A 149 9.21 10.64 13.79
CA LYS A 149 8.39 10.09 14.88
C LYS A 149 8.66 8.60 15.17
N LEU A 150 9.41 7.91 14.31
CA LEU A 150 9.69 6.48 14.49
C LEU A 150 10.43 6.20 15.82
N PRO A 151 11.45 6.99 16.23
CA PRO A 151 12.16 6.72 17.48
C PRO A 151 11.29 6.85 18.76
N GLU A 152 10.16 7.56 18.66
CA GLU A 152 9.24 7.81 19.76
C GLU A 152 8.19 6.70 19.92
N GLN A 153 8.13 5.75 18.98
CA GLN A 153 7.14 4.67 19.03
C GLN A 153 7.49 3.65 20.11
N GLN A 154 6.48 3.01 20.70
CA GLN A 154 6.66 2.00 21.72
C GLN A 154 7.08 0.65 21.14
N GLU A 155 6.60 0.34 19.93
CA GLU A 155 6.87 -0.89 19.22
C GLU A 155 8.28 -0.86 18.62
N SER A 156 9.15 -1.74 19.06
CA SER A 156 10.53 -1.84 18.56
C SER A 156 10.60 -2.06 17.03
N ALA A 157 9.62 -2.75 16.47
CA ALA A 157 9.54 -2.96 15.03
C ALA A 157 9.33 -1.65 14.25
N LEU A 158 8.60 -0.66 14.82
CA LEU A 158 8.46 0.66 14.22
C LEU A 158 9.73 1.48 14.35
N GLN A 159 10.40 1.42 15.51
CA GLN A 159 11.70 2.08 15.71
C GLN A 159 12.77 1.56 14.73
N GLN A 160 12.67 0.29 14.32
CA GLN A 160 13.59 -0.40 13.41
C GLN A 160 13.05 -0.48 11.98
N ALA A 161 11.92 0.19 11.68
CA ALA A 161 11.37 0.20 10.33
C ALA A 161 12.42 0.70 9.33
N ARG A 162 12.55 -0.01 8.21
CA ARG A 162 13.42 0.45 7.13
C ARG A 162 12.83 1.68 6.47
N VAL A 163 13.69 2.64 6.13
CA VAL A 163 13.29 3.90 5.51
C VAL A 163 13.99 4.04 4.17
N PHE A 164 13.22 4.36 3.13
CA PHE A 164 13.72 4.60 1.78
C PHE A 164 13.18 5.93 1.25
N ASP A 165 13.80 6.49 0.23
CA ASP A 165 13.34 7.76 -0.32
C ASP A 165 11.99 7.62 -1.03
N ASP A 166 11.80 6.51 -1.77
CA ASP A 166 10.62 6.23 -2.57
C ASP A 166 10.36 4.71 -2.75
N LEU A 167 9.31 4.38 -3.49
CA LEU A 167 8.95 2.99 -3.79
C LEU A 167 10.00 2.29 -4.67
N SER A 168 10.69 3.01 -5.55
CA SER A 168 11.74 2.41 -6.40
C SER A 168 12.88 1.84 -5.57
N GLN A 169 13.35 2.58 -4.57
CA GLN A 169 14.40 2.09 -3.65
C GLN A 169 13.92 0.91 -2.80
N VAL A 170 12.64 0.91 -2.37
CA VAL A 170 12.07 -0.25 -1.69
C VAL A 170 12.14 -1.49 -2.58
N VAL A 171 11.77 -1.35 -3.85
CA VAL A 171 11.78 -2.47 -4.80
C VAL A 171 13.20 -2.94 -5.09
N ASP A 172 14.17 -2.04 -5.25
CA ASP A 172 15.60 -2.41 -5.36
C ASP A 172 16.01 -3.28 -4.18
N TYR A 173 15.72 -2.82 -2.96
CA TYR A 173 16.01 -3.59 -1.74
C TYR A 173 15.31 -4.95 -1.72
N LEU A 174 14.04 -5.04 -2.08
CA LEU A 174 13.28 -6.30 -2.04
C LEU A 174 13.79 -7.30 -3.07
N LEU A 175 14.16 -6.84 -4.26
CA LEU A 175 14.69 -7.69 -5.33
C LEU A 175 16.11 -8.15 -5.06
N ASP A 176 16.95 -7.30 -4.45
CA ASP A 176 18.33 -7.65 -4.07
C ASP A 176 18.38 -8.59 -2.85
N ALA A 177 17.42 -8.44 -1.92
CA ALA A 177 17.33 -9.26 -0.71
C ALA A 177 16.67 -10.62 -0.95
N ALA A 178 16.00 -10.83 -2.07
CA ALA A 178 15.35 -12.09 -2.39
C ALA A 178 16.39 -13.13 -2.83
N PRO A 179 16.66 -14.20 -2.06
CA PRO A 179 17.21 -15.39 -2.67
C PRO A 179 16.13 -15.91 -3.64
N VAL A 180 16.50 -16.09 -4.89
CA VAL A 180 15.68 -16.70 -5.94
C VAL A 180 15.10 -18.02 -5.39
N THR A 181 13.90 -18.00 -4.83
CA THR A 181 13.00 -19.17 -4.72
C THR A 181 11.89 -18.92 -3.67
N GLN A 182 10.81 -18.27 -4.04
CA GLN A 182 9.49 -18.63 -3.49
C GLN A 182 8.45 -18.43 -4.60
N THR A 183 8.41 -19.42 -5.50
CA THR A 183 7.25 -19.64 -6.36
C THR A 183 6.10 -20.08 -5.44
N MET A 184 5.21 -19.15 -5.06
CA MET A 184 3.92 -19.55 -4.51
C MET A 184 3.17 -20.31 -5.60
N THR A 185 3.13 -21.63 -5.45
CA THR A 185 2.30 -22.49 -6.31
C THR A 185 0.84 -22.22 -5.91
N LEU A 186 0.18 -21.36 -6.66
CA LEU A 186 -1.27 -21.25 -6.61
C LEU A 186 -1.83 -22.65 -6.98
N LYS A 187 -2.46 -23.31 -6.03
CA LYS A 187 -3.23 -24.51 -6.33
C LYS A 187 -4.41 -24.07 -7.19
N ASN A 188 -4.32 -24.33 -8.49
CA ASN A 188 -5.44 -24.25 -9.40
C ASN A 188 -6.51 -25.23 -8.91
N ASN A 189 -7.50 -24.75 -8.19
CA ASN A 189 -8.75 -25.48 -7.98
C ASN A 189 -9.66 -25.20 -9.18
N THR A 190 -9.44 -25.96 -10.25
CA THR A 190 -10.46 -26.18 -11.28
C THR A 190 -11.56 -27.05 -10.66
N LYS A 191 -12.72 -26.47 -10.41
CA LYS A 191 -14.00 -27.19 -10.42
C LYS A 191 -15.06 -26.33 -11.08
#